data_2464873655c5462e9df47c92376ccaae
#
_entry.id   2464873655c5462e9df47c92376ccaae
#
_cell.length_a   1.000
_cell.length_b   1.000
_cell.length_c   1.000
_cell.angle_alpha   90.00
_cell.angle_beta   90.00
_cell.angle_gamma   90.00
#
_symmetry.space_group_name_H-M   'P 1'
#
loop_
_entity.id
_entity.type
_entity.pdbx_description
1 polymer ?
#
loop_
_entity_poly.entity_id
_entity_poly.type
_entity_poly.pdbx_seq_one_letter_code
_entity_poly.pdbx_strand_id
1 'polypeptide(L)'
;MAAAAVPAGRGALLGISTNLAKLAGELGLSPLAFLCWSCMGSAFLLLALAAWRGALPPVNARTLEYCAVSALVGVVLSNLIFFSAVPHVGAGFVALIISLPPLLTYVGALALRMERFQALRAFGVVAALAGAGVLAARKLSAPNADAFWILLALVGPVLLAIGNLYSTLRWPQGVSADALAPGTLVAASLMLLVAGAMPGFSLAVPPDQWQPLALLAVQAVVYAGMFLLLFLLQKTGGPVLLSLLGAVGAVVGVPVAVFLQGEAPPGGLWLGAGLIAIGVALVSFGRHSSSPPPQPPGSSLAPAPDSR
;
A
#
# COMPACT_ATOMS: atom_id res chain seq x y z
N MET A 1 1.67 0.71 23.31
CA MET A 1 0.62 -0.13 22.69
C MET A 1 -0.01 0.53 21.45
N ALA A 2 -0.31 1.83 21.43
CA ALA A 2 -0.91 2.49 20.26
C ALA A 2 -0.04 2.46 18.99
N ALA A 3 1.29 2.55 19.09
CA ALA A 3 2.21 2.56 17.95
C ALA A 3 2.28 1.25 17.15
N ALA A 4 1.92 0.12 17.75
CA ALA A 4 1.87 -1.18 17.07
C ALA A 4 0.47 -1.50 16.49
N ALA A 5 -0.58 -0.87 17.01
CA ALA A 5 -1.95 -1.11 16.57
C ALA A 5 -2.24 -0.51 15.17
N VAL A 6 -1.64 0.63 14.85
CA VAL A 6 -1.84 1.32 13.56
C VAL A 6 -1.30 0.50 12.37
N PRO A 7 -0.06 -0.03 12.40
CA PRO A 7 0.42 -0.91 11.34
C PRO A 7 -0.40 -2.19 11.19
N ALA A 8 -0.78 -2.83 12.31
CA ALA A 8 -1.57 -4.05 12.29
C ALA A 8 -2.95 -3.82 11.63
N GLY A 9 -3.64 -2.75 12.01
CA GLY A 9 -4.93 -2.39 11.42
C GLY A 9 -4.86 -2.18 9.91
N ARG A 10 -3.86 -1.45 9.42
CA ARG A 10 -3.70 -1.23 7.97
C ARG A 10 -3.35 -2.50 7.21
N GLY A 11 -2.46 -3.33 7.73
CA GLY A 11 -2.11 -4.60 7.09
C GLY A 11 -3.32 -5.51 6.95
N ALA A 12 -4.18 -5.60 7.97
CA ALA A 12 -5.44 -6.34 7.89
C ALA A 12 -6.35 -5.79 6.79
N LEU A 13 -6.49 -4.46 6.67
CA LEU A 13 -7.29 -3.81 5.62
C LEU A 13 -6.74 -4.09 4.22
N LEU A 14 -5.40 -4.17 4.04
CA LEU A 14 -4.79 -4.58 2.76
C LEU A 14 -5.16 -6.01 2.37
N GLY A 15 -5.07 -6.96 3.31
CA GLY A 15 -5.46 -8.35 3.08
C GLY A 15 -6.95 -8.49 2.75
N ILE A 16 -7.81 -7.73 3.40
CA ILE A 16 -9.24 -7.68 3.10
C ILE A 16 -9.46 -7.10 1.70
N SER A 17 -8.80 -5.99 1.35
CA SER A 17 -8.97 -5.32 0.05
C SER A 17 -8.65 -6.22 -1.15
N THR A 18 -7.60 -7.06 -1.08
CA THR A 18 -7.26 -8.00 -2.16
C THR A 18 -8.33 -9.09 -2.34
N ASN A 19 -8.91 -9.54 -1.25
CA ASN A 19 -9.99 -10.52 -1.28
C ASN A 19 -11.32 -9.91 -1.79
N LEU A 20 -11.61 -8.66 -1.44
CA LEU A 20 -12.75 -7.92 -1.99
C LEU A 20 -12.58 -7.69 -3.50
N ALA A 21 -11.36 -7.48 -4.01
CA ALA A 21 -11.08 -7.36 -5.43
C ALA A 21 -11.41 -8.66 -6.21
N LYS A 22 -11.16 -9.83 -5.62
CA LYS A 22 -11.57 -11.12 -6.20
C LYS A 22 -13.09 -11.23 -6.28
N LEU A 23 -13.79 -10.97 -5.16
CA LEU A 23 -15.25 -10.97 -5.13
C LEU A 23 -15.86 -9.97 -6.10
N ALA A 24 -15.23 -8.80 -6.28
CA ALA A 24 -15.66 -7.80 -7.26
C ALA A 24 -15.63 -8.36 -8.69
N GLY A 25 -14.57 -9.08 -9.06
CA GLY A 25 -14.45 -9.76 -10.34
C GLY A 25 -15.53 -10.83 -10.53
N GLU A 26 -15.82 -11.64 -9.50
CA GLU A 26 -16.87 -12.64 -9.51
C GLU A 26 -18.28 -12.02 -9.67
N LEU A 27 -18.47 -10.78 -9.19
CA LEU A 27 -19.70 -10.00 -9.34
C LEU A 27 -19.76 -9.19 -10.65
N GLY A 28 -18.79 -9.38 -11.58
CA GLY A 28 -18.77 -8.74 -12.88
C GLY A 28 -18.23 -7.30 -12.90
N LEU A 29 -17.62 -6.84 -11.81
CA LEU A 29 -16.93 -5.54 -11.79
C LEU A 29 -15.56 -5.65 -12.46
N SER A 30 -15.25 -4.73 -13.37
CA SER A 30 -13.90 -4.62 -13.91
C SER A 30 -12.94 -4.13 -12.83
N PRO A 31 -11.63 -4.49 -12.87
CA PRO A 31 -10.62 -3.98 -11.94
C PRO A 31 -10.57 -2.45 -11.90
N LEU A 32 -10.76 -1.80 -13.06
CA LEU A 32 -10.82 -0.35 -13.18
C LEU A 32 -12.04 0.24 -12.47
N ALA A 33 -13.24 -0.33 -12.67
CA ALA A 33 -14.47 0.09 -12.02
C ALA A 33 -14.36 -0.07 -10.51
N PHE A 34 -13.88 -1.25 -10.04
CA PHE A 34 -13.67 -1.52 -8.63
C PHE A 34 -12.72 -0.50 -7.98
N LEU A 35 -11.57 -0.22 -8.59
CA LEU A 35 -10.61 0.75 -8.07
C LEU A 35 -11.16 2.18 -8.12
N CYS A 36 -11.81 2.58 -9.22
CA CYS A 36 -12.36 3.94 -9.39
C CYS A 36 -13.43 4.25 -8.33
N TRP A 37 -14.43 3.40 -8.21
CA TRP A 37 -15.51 3.61 -7.24
C TRP A 37 -15.04 3.51 -5.80
N SER A 38 -14.06 2.63 -5.51
CA SER A 38 -13.42 2.55 -4.20
C SER A 38 -12.68 3.83 -3.84
N CYS A 39 -11.89 4.39 -4.77
CA CYS A 39 -11.20 5.66 -4.57
C CYS A 39 -12.17 6.82 -4.40
N MET A 40 -13.24 6.90 -5.22
CA MET A 40 -14.27 7.95 -5.10
C MET A 40 -14.99 7.91 -3.75
N GLY A 41 -15.46 6.73 -3.34
CA GLY A 41 -16.13 6.56 -2.04
C GLY A 41 -15.21 6.92 -0.88
N SER A 42 -13.96 6.47 -0.94
CA SER A 42 -12.96 6.78 0.09
C SER A 42 -12.57 8.25 0.11
N ALA A 43 -12.43 8.88 -1.06
CA ALA A 43 -12.17 10.31 -1.18
C ALA A 43 -13.29 11.12 -0.54
N PHE A 44 -14.55 10.75 -0.82
CA PHE A 44 -15.73 11.39 -0.21
C PHE A 44 -15.70 11.27 1.31
N LEU A 45 -15.48 10.05 1.85
CA LEU A 45 -15.42 9.82 3.30
C LEU A 45 -14.29 10.61 3.97
N LEU A 46 -13.10 10.62 3.37
CA LEU A 46 -11.97 11.34 3.94
C LEU A 46 -12.08 12.86 3.76
N LEU A 47 -12.68 13.36 2.68
CA LEU A 47 -12.99 14.79 2.53
C LEU A 47 -14.01 15.26 3.56
N ALA A 48 -15.06 14.48 3.79
CA ALA A 48 -16.04 14.78 4.83
C ALA A 48 -15.39 14.82 6.22
N LEU A 49 -14.51 13.87 6.53
CA LEU A 49 -13.75 13.86 7.77
C LEU A 49 -12.78 15.05 7.88
N ALA A 50 -12.07 15.37 6.79
CA ALA A 50 -11.15 16.52 6.74
C ALA A 50 -11.89 17.85 6.88
N ALA A 51 -13.05 17.99 6.25
CA ALA A 51 -13.91 19.16 6.39
C ALA A 51 -14.39 19.33 7.84
N TRP A 52 -14.84 18.23 8.46
CA TRP A 52 -15.26 18.26 9.87
C TRP A 52 -14.12 18.64 10.82
N ARG A 53 -12.88 18.23 10.50
CA ARG A 53 -11.68 18.57 11.30
C ARG A 53 -11.05 19.92 10.93
N GLY A 54 -11.56 20.62 9.94
CA GLY A 54 -10.98 21.87 9.43
C GLY A 54 -9.59 21.68 8.77
N ALA A 55 -9.29 20.47 8.28
CA ALA A 55 -8.01 20.07 7.70
C ALA A 55 -8.13 19.74 6.20
N LEU A 56 -8.84 20.60 5.44
CA LEU A 56 -8.95 20.42 3.99
C LEU A 56 -7.59 20.56 3.29
N PRO A 57 -7.36 19.82 2.20
CA PRO A 57 -6.12 19.93 1.44
C PRO A 57 -5.96 21.35 0.85
N PRO A 58 -4.81 22.01 1.08
CA PRO A 58 -4.56 23.31 0.49
C PRO A 58 -4.40 23.16 -1.03
N VAL A 59 -5.12 24.02 -1.78
CA VAL A 59 -5.08 24.03 -3.24
C VAL A 59 -3.95 24.95 -3.71
N ASN A 60 -2.75 24.40 -3.82
CA ASN A 60 -1.59 25.06 -4.41
C ASN A 60 -0.84 24.11 -5.35
N ALA A 61 -0.03 24.64 -6.26
CA ALA A 61 0.65 23.86 -7.30
C ALA A 61 1.49 22.72 -6.72
N ARG A 62 2.18 22.93 -5.60
CA ARG A 62 3.04 21.91 -4.96
C ARG A 62 2.22 20.76 -4.36
N THR A 63 1.08 21.06 -3.73
CA THR A 63 0.18 20.05 -3.17
C THR A 63 -0.52 19.28 -4.29
N LEU A 64 -0.94 19.97 -5.36
CA LEU A 64 -1.54 19.32 -6.53
C LEU A 64 -0.55 18.40 -7.24
N GLU A 65 0.69 18.84 -7.48
CA GLU A 65 1.76 17.99 -8.03
C GLU A 65 1.98 16.76 -7.15
N TYR A 66 2.10 16.96 -5.84
CA TYR A 66 2.29 15.87 -4.88
C TYR A 66 1.15 14.85 -4.95
N CYS A 67 -0.09 15.32 -4.88
CA CYS A 67 -1.27 14.45 -4.96
C CYS A 67 -1.35 13.73 -6.31
N ALA A 68 -1.08 14.42 -7.42
CA ALA A 68 -1.14 13.83 -8.75
C ALA A 68 -0.10 12.72 -8.94
N VAL A 69 1.18 12.97 -8.60
CA VAL A 69 2.24 11.96 -8.77
C VAL A 69 2.08 10.81 -7.78
N SER A 70 1.75 11.10 -6.52
CA SER A 70 1.47 10.06 -5.51
C SER A 70 0.26 9.22 -5.90
N ALA A 71 -0.79 9.83 -6.45
CA ALA A 71 -1.96 9.12 -6.95
C ALA A 71 -1.61 8.23 -8.14
N LEU A 72 -0.89 8.76 -9.14
CA LEU A 72 -0.56 8.02 -10.35
C LEU A 72 0.26 6.77 -10.04
N VAL A 73 1.39 6.94 -9.34
CA VAL A 73 2.35 5.85 -9.13
C VAL A 73 1.96 4.98 -7.93
N GLY A 74 1.61 5.60 -6.81
CA GLY A 74 1.33 4.90 -5.56
C GLY A 74 -0.08 4.33 -5.46
N VAL A 75 -1.05 4.81 -6.26
CA VAL A 75 -2.45 4.36 -6.18
C VAL A 75 -2.90 3.76 -7.49
N VAL A 76 -2.95 4.54 -8.58
CA VAL A 76 -3.58 4.13 -9.83
C VAL A 76 -2.84 2.96 -10.48
N LEU A 77 -1.57 3.16 -10.85
CA LEU A 77 -0.80 2.14 -11.58
C LEU A 77 -0.58 0.89 -10.74
N SER A 78 -0.14 1.03 -9.49
CA SER A 78 0.17 -0.11 -8.63
C SER A 78 -1.07 -0.94 -8.30
N ASN A 79 -2.19 -0.31 -7.88
CA ASN A 79 -3.39 -1.05 -7.51
C ASN A 79 -4.15 -1.59 -8.73
N LEU A 80 -4.12 -0.87 -9.86
CA LEU A 80 -4.70 -1.39 -11.10
C LEU A 80 -3.99 -2.68 -11.53
N ILE A 81 -2.65 -2.72 -11.45
CA ILE A 81 -1.88 -3.95 -11.70
C ILE A 81 -2.29 -5.05 -10.72
N PHE A 82 -2.33 -4.77 -9.42
CA PHE A 82 -2.70 -5.78 -8.43
C PHE A 82 -4.10 -6.33 -8.66
N PHE A 83 -5.10 -5.48 -8.82
CA PHE A 83 -6.48 -5.92 -8.98
C PHE A 83 -6.72 -6.62 -10.32
N SER A 84 -6.04 -6.17 -11.40
CA SER A 84 -6.11 -6.87 -12.69
C SER A 84 -5.40 -8.23 -12.65
N ALA A 85 -4.38 -8.41 -11.81
CA ALA A 85 -3.70 -9.68 -11.68
C ALA A 85 -4.48 -10.71 -10.84
N VAL A 86 -5.34 -10.28 -9.89
CA VAL A 86 -6.07 -11.18 -8.97
C VAL A 86 -6.80 -12.31 -9.70
N PRO A 87 -7.60 -12.09 -10.76
CA PRO A 87 -8.30 -13.16 -11.47
C PRO A 87 -7.38 -14.22 -12.10
N HIS A 88 -6.14 -13.83 -12.44
CA HIS A 88 -5.19 -14.68 -13.15
C HIS A 88 -4.22 -15.42 -12.21
N VAL A 89 -3.78 -14.75 -11.15
CA VAL A 89 -2.77 -15.30 -10.24
C VAL A 89 -3.30 -15.64 -8.85
N GLY A 90 -4.53 -15.26 -8.53
CA GLY A 90 -5.19 -15.47 -7.25
C GLY A 90 -4.90 -14.36 -6.23
N ALA A 91 -5.88 -14.14 -5.34
CA ALA A 91 -5.80 -13.11 -4.29
C ALA A 91 -4.71 -13.42 -3.26
N GLY A 92 -4.49 -14.70 -2.93
CA GLY A 92 -3.45 -15.12 -1.99
C GLY A 92 -2.04 -14.80 -2.49
N PHE A 93 -1.74 -15.02 -3.77
CA PHE A 93 -0.45 -14.64 -4.38
C PHE A 93 -0.26 -13.12 -4.33
N VAL A 94 -1.28 -12.35 -4.76
CA VAL A 94 -1.23 -10.88 -4.73
C VAL A 94 -1.05 -10.35 -3.31
N ALA A 95 -1.75 -10.92 -2.31
CA ALA A 95 -1.59 -10.53 -0.91
C ALA A 95 -0.15 -10.75 -0.39
N LEU A 96 0.54 -11.80 -0.85
CA LEU A 96 1.93 -12.04 -0.49
C LEU A 96 2.87 -11.02 -1.13
N ILE A 97 2.74 -10.74 -2.43
CA ILE A 97 3.64 -9.80 -3.11
C ILE A 97 3.40 -8.33 -2.69
N ILE A 98 2.20 -7.98 -2.25
CA ILE A 98 1.90 -6.66 -1.63
C ILE A 98 2.67 -6.46 -0.31
N SER A 99 3.27 -7.49 0.27
CA SER A 99 4.16 -7.34 1.42
C SER A 99 5.58 -6.87 1.06
N LEU A 100 5.96 -6.85 -0.23
CA LEU A 100 7.30 -6.47 -0.71
C LEU A 100 7.58 -4.96 -0.80
N PRO A 101 6.61 -4.06 -1.07
CA PRO A 101 6.88 -2.64 -1.25
C PRO A 101 7.71 -1.99 -0.13
N PRO A 102 7.48 -2.27 1.16
CA PRO A 102 8.31 -1.70 2.23
C PRO A 102 9.78 -2.09 2.15
N LEU A 103 10.06 -3.32 1.72
CA LEU A 103 11.41 -3.84 1.53
C LEU A 103 12.11 -3.14 0.35
N LEU A 104 11.39 -3.00 -0.76
CA LEU A 104 11.86 -2.27 -1.94
C LEU A 104 12.02 -0.77 -1.64
N THR A 105 11.13 -0.21 -0.83
CA THR A 105 11.25 1.18 -0.33
C THR A 105 12.54 1.36 0.49
N TYR A 106 12.90 0.39 1.34
CA TYR A 106 14.17 0.41 2.07
C TYR A 106 15.38 0.37 1.12
N VAL A 107 15.36 -0.49 0.10
CA VAL A 107 16.43 -0.52 -0.93
C VAL A 107 16.54 0.83 -1.63
N GLY A 108 15.41 1.41 -2.05
CA GLY A 108 15.38 2.74 -2.65
C GLY A 108 15.87 3.85 -1.71
N ALA A 109 15.50 3.78 -0.43
CA ALA A 109 15.98 4.73 0.59
C ALA A 109 17.49 4.63 0.82
N LEU A 110 18.08 3.42 0.73
CA LEU A 110 19.54 3.23 0.75
C LEU A 110 20.20 3.86 -0.49
N ALA A 111 19.65 3.59 -1.68
CA ALA A 111 20.19 4.14 -2.94
C ALA A 111 20.15 5.67 -2.94
N LEU A 112 19.12 6.26 -2.37
CA LEU A 112 18.94 7.71 -2.22
C LEU A 112 19.66 8.30 -0.98
N ARG A 113 20.42 7.46 -0.24
CA ARG A 113 21.15 7.84 0.99
C ARG A 113 20.27 8.44 2.09
N MET A 114 18.99 8.10 2.09
CA MET A 114 18.04 8.51 3.13
C MET A 114 18.18 7.67 4.40
N GLU A 115 18.67 6.43 4.27
CA GLU A 115 18.93 5.51 5.37
C GLU A 115 20.36 4.97 5.32
N ARG A 116 20.85 4.47 6.47
CA ARG A 116 22.15 3.80 6.55
C ARG A 116 21.98 2.31 6.33
N PHE A 117 23.00 1.70 5.69
CA PHE A 117 23.03 0.26 5.50
C PHE A 117 23.03 -0.48 6.83
N GLN A 118 22.17 -1.47 6.94
CA GLN A 118 22.10 -2.37 8.08
C GLN A 118 22.05 -3.82 7.55
N ALA A 119 23.05 -4.62 7.91
CA ALA A 119 23.19 -5.99 7.42
C ALA A 119 21.94 -6.84 7.69
N LEU A 120 21.35 -6.72 8.89
CA LEU A 120 20.15 -7.46 9.25
C LEU A 120 18.97 -7.17 8.34
N ARG A 121 18.78 -5.89 7.97
CA ARG A 121 17.74 -5.48 7.01
C ARG A 121 18.04 -5.93 5.59
N ALA A 122 19.31 -5.86 5.17
CA ALA A 122 19.72 -6.35 3.86
C ALA A 122 19.43 -7.86 3.72
N PHE A 123 19.76 -8.66 4.73
CA PHE A 123 19.37 -10.07 4.81
C PHE A 123 17.85 -10.28 4.73
N GLY A 124 17.08 -9.44 5.44
CA GLY A 124 15.63 -9.48 5.39
C GLY A 124 15.08 -9.21 3.99
N VAL A 125 15.63 -8.23 3.28
CA VAL A 125 15.26 -7.96 1.88
C VAL A 125 15.57 -9.15 0.98
N VAL A 126 16.78 -9.72 1.07
CA VAL A 126 17.18 -10.88 0.27
C VAL A 126 16.27 -12.07 0.55
N ALA A 127 15.97 -12.36 1.81
CA ALA A 127 15.07 -13.46 2.19
C ALA A 127 13.67 -13.27 1.60
N ALA A 128 13.11 -12.06 1.69
CA ALA A 128 11.77 -11.78 1.16
C ALA A 128 11.72 -11.84 -0.38
N LEU A 129 12.75 -11.32 -1.07
CA LEU A 129 12.85 -11.42 -2.53
C LEU A 129 13.03 -12.86 -2.98
N ALA A 130 13.83 -13.66 -2.25
CA ALA A 130 13.95 -15.10 -2.51
C ALA A 130 12.61 -15.80 -2.32
N GLY A 131 11.85 -15.48 -1.26
CA GLY A 131 10.50 -16.00 -1.04
C GLY A 131 9.52 -15.66 -2.17
N ALA A 132 9.53 -14.42 -2.62
CA ALA A 132 8.73 -13.99 -3.78
C ALA A 132 9.16 -14.71 -5.06
N GLY A 133 10.47 -14.88 -5.28
CA GLY A 133 11.03 -15.65 -6.39
C GLY A 133 10.58 -17.11 -6.39
N VAL A 134 10.60 -17.78 -5.23
CA VAL A 134 10.10 -19.15 -5.07
C VAL A 134 8.61 -19.23 -5.44
N LEU A 135 7.79 -18.32 -4.94
CA LEU A 135 6.36 -18.29 -5.25
C LEU A 135 6.10 -18.06 -6.74
N ALA A 136 6.80 -17.10 -7.35
CA ALA A 136 6.70 -16.80 -8.76
C ALA A 136 7.15 -17.98 -9.63
N ALA A 137 8.28 -18.62 -9.30
CA ALA A 137 8.80 -19.79 -10.01
C ALA A 137 7.82 -20.98 -9.95
N ARG A 138 7.25 -21.24 -8.77
CA ARG A 138 6.24 -22.31 -8.61
C ARG A 138 4.96 -22.00 -9.39
N LYS A 139 4.55 -20.74 -9.41
CA LYS A 139 3.38 -20.31 -10.18
C LYS A 139 3.63 -20.43 -11.68
N LEU A 140 4.83 -20.04 -12.15
CA LEU A 140 5.25 -20.17 -13.55
C LEU A 140 5.39 -21.64 -14.01
N SER A 141 5.71 -22.55 -13.09
CA SER A 141 5.82 -23.99 -13.39
C SER A 141 4.47 -24.70 -13.44
N ALA A 142 3.36 -24.04 -13.13
CA ALA A 142 2.04 -24.64 -13.20
C ALA A 142 1.62 -24.81 -14.68
N PRO A 143 0.87 -25.90 -15.03
CA PRO A 143 0.48 -26.19 -16.42
C PRO A 143 -0.29 -25.08 -17.13
N ASN A 144 -1.04 -24.28 -16.36
CA ASN A 144 -1.85 -23.16 -16.86
C ASN A 144 -1.28 -21.80 -16.39
N ALA A 145 0.06 -21.70 -16.32
CA ALA A 145 0.71 -20.48 -15.86
C ALA A 145 0.54 -19.35 -16.88
N ASP A 146 -0.02 -18.24 -16.45
CA ASP A 146 -0.01 -17.00 -17.20
C ASP A 146 1.21 -16.15 -16.81
N ALA A 147 2.31 -16.38 -17.52
CA ALA A 147 3.60 -15.74 -17.22
C ALA A 147 3.51 -14.22 -17.29
N PHE A 148 2.70 -13.67 -18.20
CA PHE A 148 2.50 -12.23 -18.32
C PHE A 148 1.93 -11.65 -17.02
N TRP A 149 0.86 -12.22 -16.49
CA TRP A 149 0.22 -11.73 -15.27
C TRP A 149 1.07 -11.94 -14.01
N ILE A 150 1.84 -13.04 -13.94
CA ILE A 150 2.75 -13.28 -12.83
C ILE A 150 3.87 -12.23 -12.81
N LEU A 151 4.49 -11.95 -13.94
CA LEU A 151 5.55 -10.95 -14.06
C LEU A 151 5.01 -9.52 -13.87
N LEU A 152 3.86 -9.22 -14.46
CA LEU A 152 3.20 -7.92 -14.28
C LEU A 152 2.87 -7.67 -12.81
N ALA A 153 2.34 -8.68 -12.09
CA ALA A 153 2.05 -8.56 -10.68
C ALA A 153 3.29 -8.21 -9.84
N LEU A 154 4.49 -8.67 -10.22
CA LEU A 154 5.75 -8.32 -9.56
C LEU A 154 6.21 -6.87 -9.81
N VAL A 155 5.70 -6.21 -10.85
CA VAL A 155 5.96 -4.78 -11.11
C VAL A 155 5.19 -3.90 -10.10
N GLY A 156 4.01 -4.33 -9.65
CA GLY A 156 3.17 -3.59 -8.72
C GLY A 156 3.90 -3.13 -7.44
N PRO A 157 4.60 -4.04 -6.72
CA PRO A 157 5.42 -3.67 -5.56
C PRO A 157 6.49 -2.63 -5.82
N VAL A 158 7.12 -2.66 -7.00
CA VAL A 158 8.15 -1.68 -7.40
C VAL A 158 7.53 -0.29 -7.56
N LEU A 159 6.41 -0.20 -8.28
CA LEU A 159 5.68 1.07 -8.45
C LEU A 159 5.22 1.62 -7.09
N LEU A 160 4.67 0.77 -6.24
CA LEU A 160 4.24 1.19 -4.91
C LEU A 160 5.42 1.67 -4.05
N ALA A 161 6.58 1.03 -4.15
CA ALA A 161 7.80 1.47 -3.47
C ALA A 161 8.28 2.84 -3.99
N ILE A 162 8.24 3.06 -5.30
CA ILE A 162 8.55 4.37 -5.91
C ILE A 162 7.57 5.43 -5.40
N GLY A 163 6.27 5.13 -5.38
CA GLY A 163 5.25 6.01 -4.83
C GLY A 163 5.49 6.36 -3.36
N ASN A 164 5.86 5.38 -2.54
CA ASN A 164 6.18 5.59 -1.12
C ASN A 164 7.42 6.49 -0.94
N LEU A 165 8.47 6.27 -1.74
CA LEU A 165 9.68 7.10 -1.73
C LEU A 165 9.36 8.54 -2.15
N TYR A 166 8.64 8.71 -3.25
CA TYR A 166 8.20 10.02 -3.72
C TYR A 166 7.39 10.75 -2.64
N SER A 167 6.40 10.08 -2.08
CA SER A 167 5.54 10.66 -1.04
C SER A 167 6.32 11.07 0.21
N THR A 168 7.37 10.33 0.58
CA THR A 168 8.23 10.68 1.71
C THR A 168 9.14 11.86 1.39
N LEU A 169 9.76 11.87 0.19
CA LEU A 169 10.73 12.90 -0.21
C LEU A 169 10.09 14.26 -0.51
N ARG A 170 8.91 14.24 -1.11
CA ARG A 170 8.23 15.44 -1.62
C ARG A 170 7.08 15.90 -0.73
N TRP A 171 7.02 15.42 0.52
CA TRP A 171 5.97 15.82 1.47
C TRP A 171 5.88 17.35 1.56
N PRO A 172 4.71 17.95 1.28
CA PRO A 172 4.54 19.41 1.34
C PRO A 172 4.68 19.91 2.79
N GLN A 173 5.50 20.94 2.99
CA GLN A 173 5.73 21.51 4.30
C GLN A 173 4.44 22.10 4.90
N GLY A 174 4.20 21.84 6.18
CA GLY A 174 3.03 22.37 6.89
C GLY A 174 1.70 21.67 6.57
N VAL A 175 1.67 20.70 5.64
CA VAL A 175 0.43 20.00 5.29
C VAL A 175 0.28 18.74 6.16
N SER A 176 -0.94 18.53 6.68
CA SER A 176 -1.24 17.38 7.53
C SER A 176 -1.50 16.11 6.71
N ALA A 177 -1.34 14.95 7.34
CA ALA A 177 -1.70 13.66 6.76
C ALA A 177 -3.20 13.60 6.40
N ASP A 178 -4.04 14.17 7.27
CA ASP A 178 -5.50 14.24 7.09
C ASP A 178 -5.92 15.03 5.85
N ALA A 179 -5.08 15.98 5.41
CA ALA A 179 -5.29 16.75 4.19
C ALA A 179 -4.78 16.04 2.92
N LEU A 180 -3.62 15.39 3.01
CA LEU A 180 -2.98 14.75 1.83
C LEU A 180 -3.67 13.46 1.42
N ALA A 181 -4.19 12.68 2.38
CA ALA A 181 -4.89 11.42 2.07
C ALA A 181 -6.11 11.63 1.16
N PRO A 182 -7.08 12.51 1.49
CA PRO A 182 -8.20 12.76 0.59
C PRO A 182 -7.77 13.39 -0.73
N GLY A 183 -6.81 14.33 -0.73
CA GLY A 183 -6.31 14.96 -1.95
C GLY A 183 -5.71 13.94 -2.93
N THR A 184 -4.95 12.99 -2.43
CA THR A 184 -4.39 11.90 -3.25
C THR A 184 -5.48 11.00 -3.83
N LEU A 185 -6.51 10.64 -3.04
CA LEU A 185 -7.63 9.82 -3.53
C LEU A 185 -8.51 10.56 -4.53
N VAL A 186 -8.73 11.87 -4.37
CA VAL A 186 -9.41 12.69 -5.38
C VAL A 186 -8.64 12.68 -6.69
N ALA A 187 -7.32 12.92 -6.65
CA ALA A 187 -6.49 12.87 -7.84
C ALA A 187 -6.53 11.48 -8.51
N ALA A 188 -6.46 10.39 -7.72
CA ALA A 188 -6.61 9.04 -8.24
C ALA A 188 -7.96 8.80 -8.90
N SER A 189 -9.06 9.24 -8.27
CA SER A 189 -10.42 9.11 -8.80
C SER A 189 -10.57 9.83 -10.13
N LEU A 190 -10.05 11.06 -10.23
CA LEU A 190 -10.10 11.82 -11.49
C LEU A 190 -9.32 11.12 -12.62
N MET A 191 -8.13 10.59 -12.33
CA MET A 191 -7.33 9.85 -13.31
C MET A 191 -8.05 8.57 -13.77
N LEU A 192 -8.67 7.84 -12.84
CA LEU A 192 -9.41 6.62 -13.14
C LEU A 192 -10.71 6.90 -13.92
N LEU A 193 -11.40 8.01 -13.64
CA LEU A 193 -12.54 8.47 -14.43
C LEU A 193 -12.13 8.80 -15.87
N VAL A 194 -11.01 9.50 -16.05
CA VAL A 194 -10.46 9.79 -17.39
C VAL A 194 -10.10 8.49 -18.11
N ALA A 195 -9.44 7.54 -17.42
CA ALA A 195 -9.13 6.24 -17.99
C ALA A 195 -10.39 5.45 -18.37
N GLY A 196 -11.44 5.49 -17.54
CA GLY A 196 -12.72 4.84 -17.80
C GLY A 196 -13.55 5.45 -18.93
N ALA A 197 -13.25 6.71 -19.30
CA ALA A 197 -13.85 7.35 -20.47
C ALA A 197 -13.19 6.94 -21.80
N MET A 198 -12.05 6.22 -21.76
CA MET A 198 -11.37 5.75 -22.96
C MET A 198 -12.07 4.52 -23.55
N PRO A 199 -12.09 4.35 -24.89
CA PRO A 199 -12.65 3.16 -25.53
C PRO A 199 -12.00 1.87 -25.02
N GLY A 200 -12.81 0.85 -24.75
CA GLY A 200 -12.34 -0.45 -24.24
C GLY A 200 -12.26 -0.56 -22.71
N PHE A 201 -12.49 0.52 -21.97
CA PHE A 201 -12.60 0.50 -20.53
C PHE A 201 -14.04 0.73 -20.06
N SER A 202 -14.43 0.10 -18.96
CA SER A 202 -15.77 0.23 -18.42
C SER A 202 -15.75 0.52 -16.93
N LEU A 203 -16.50 1.53 -16.52
CA LEU A 203 -16.82 1.86 -15.13
C LEU A 203 -18.20 1.34 -14.71
N ALA A 204 -18.85 0.55 -15.57
CA ALA A 204 -20.19 0.05 -15.31
C ALA A 204 -20.21 -0.82 -14.03
N VAL A 205 -21.25 -0.60 -13.25
CA VAL A 205 -21.62 -1.44 -12.10
C VAL A 205 -22.90 -2.19 -12.52
N PRO A 206 -22.97 -3.53 -12.39
CA PRO A 206 -24.16 -4.27 -12.73
C PRO A 206 -25.40 -3.71 -11.98
N PRO A 207 -26.45 -3.26 -12.68
CA PRO A 207 -27.57 -2.54 -12.07
C PRO A 207 -28.56 -3.48 -11.37
N ASP A 208 -28.57 -4.75 -11.77
CA ASP A 208 -29.61 -5.71 -11.36
C ASP A 208 -29.33 -6.38 -10.00
N GLN A 209 -28.20 -6.06 -9.38
CA GLN A 209 -27.74 -6.67 -8.15
C GLN A 209 -27.32 -5.61 -7.14
N TRP A 210 -27.67 -5.79 -5.88
CA TRP A 210 -27.25 -4.89 -4.80
C TRP A 210 -25.84 -5.23 -4.24
N GLN A 211 -25.39 -6.48 -4.46
CA GLN A 211 -24.11 -6.99 -3.94
C GLN A 211 -22.90 -6.18 -4.39
N PRO A 212 -22.75 -5.79 -5.69
CA PRO A 212 -21.64 -4.93 -6.14
C PRO A 212 -21.61 -3.59 -5.41
N LEU A 213 -22.76 -2.97 -5.18
CA LEU A 213 -22.84 -1.69 -4.47
C LEU A 213 -22.46 -1.82 -3.00
N ALA A 214 -22.92 -2.87 -2.32
CA ALA A 214 -22.54 -3.16 -0.94
C ALA A 214 -21.05 -3.42 -0.82
N LEU A 215 -20.47 -4.20 -1.74
CA LEU A 215 -19.05 -4.49 -1.80
C LEU A 215 -18.23 -3.21 -2.02
N LEU A 216 -18.63 -2.34 -2.92
CA LEU A 216 -17.99 -1.04 -3.15
C LEU A 216 -18.08 -0.13 -1.92
N ALA A 217 -19.21 -0.12 -1.20
CA ALA A 217 -19.37 0.64 0.04
C ALA A 217 -18.39 0.13 1.13
N VAL A 218 -18.31 -1.20 1.32
CA VAL A 218 -17.35 -1.81 2.25
C VAL A 218 -15.91 -1.45 1.84
N GLN A 219 -15.58 -1.60 0.56
CA GLN A 219 -14.24 -1.28 0.05
C GLN A 219 -13.91 0.21 0.22
N ALA A 220 -14.86 1.12 0.05
CA ALA A 220 -14.66 2.54 0.27
C ALA A 220 -14.23 2.83 1.72
N VAL A 221 -14.88 2.19 2.70
CA VAL A 221 -14.51 2.31 4.12
C VAL A 221 -13.13 1.71 4.39
N VAL A 222 -12.85 0.51 3.84
CA VAL A 222 -11.55 -0.17 3.95
C VAL A 222 -10.44 0.72 3.39
N TYR A 223 -10.63 1.28 2.20
CA TYR A 223 -9.67 2.16 1.54
C TYR A 223 -9.48 3.48 2.31
N ALA A 224 -10.55 4.10 2.77
CA ALA A 224 -10.47 5.32 3.58
C ALA A 224 -9.62 5.07 4.85
N GLY A 225 -9.90 4.01 5.59
CA GLY A 225 -9.10 3.61 6.75
C GLY A 225 -7.64 3.32 6.40
N MET A 226 -7.42 2.57 5.31
CA MET A 226 -6.09 2.21 4.84
C MET A 226 -5.25 3.43 4.45
N PHE A 227 -5.83 4.38 3.72
CA PHE A 227 -5.13 5.60 3.30
C PHE A 227 -4.89 6.56 4.46
N LEU A 228 -5.86 6.74 5.35
CA LEU A 228 -5.66 7.54 6.55
C LEU A 228 -4.51 6.99 7.40
N LEU A 229 -4.49 5.68 7.64
CA LEU A 229 -3.42 5.03 8.38
C LEU A 229 -2.07 5.10 7.65
N LEU A 230 -2.06 5.02 6.29
CA LEU A 230 -0.85 5.19 5.49
C LEU A 230 -0.20 6.56 5.73
N PHE A 231 -0.98 7.62 5.55
CA PHE A 231 -0.48 8.98 5.67
C PHE A 231 -0.07 9.31 7.12
N LEU A 232 -0.81 8.79 8.11
CA LEU A 232 -0.41 8.90 9.51
C LEU A 232 0.93 8.22 9.77
N LEU A 233 1.15 7.02 9.23
CA LEU A 233 2.40 6.28 9.38
C LEU A 233 3.55 6.95 8.63
N GLN A 234 3.33 7.49 7.44
CA GLN A 234 4.35 8.25 6.70
C GLN A 234 4.83 9.48 7.49
N LYS A 235 3.89 10.16 8.17
CA LYS A 235 4.21 11.34 8.98
C LYS A 235 4.96 11.00 10.27
N THR A 236 4.56 9.93 10.96
CA THR A 236 5.00 9.65 12.34
C THR A 236 6.06 8.56 12.44
N GLY A 237 6.07 7.61 11.53
CA GLY A 237 6.73 6.32 11.74
C GLY A 237 7.89 5.99 10.83
N GLY A 238 8.07 6.72 9.75
CA GLY A 238 9.10 6.40 8.75
C GLY A 238 8.95 4.99 8.12
N PRO A 239 9.90 4.58 7.26
CA PRO A 239 9.77 3.40 6.39
C PRO A 239 9.62 2.05 7.10
N VAL A 240 9.96 1.95 8.39
CA VAL A 240 9.89 0.67 9.13
C VAL A 240 8.48 0.32 9.59
N LEU A 241 7.69 1.29 10.02
CA LEU A 241 6.29 1.03 10.33
C LEU A 241 5.52 0.63 9.06
N LEU A 242 5.96 1.09 7.89
CA LEU A 242 5.45 0.63 6.60
C LEU A 242 5.76 -0.86 6.33
N SER A 243 6.88 -1.40 6.82
CA SER A 243 7.24 -2.81 6.61
C SER A 243 6.34 -3.80 7.35
N LEU A 244 5.82 -3.42 8.52
CA LEU A 244 4.86 -4.25 9.27
C LEU A 244 3.53 -4.43 8.55
N LEU A 245 3.18 -3.49 7.68
CA LEU A 245 1.90 -3.48 6.95
C LEU A 245 1.76 -4.66 5.99
N GLY A 246 2.81 -4.94 5.23
CA GLY A 246 2.81 -6.03 4.27
C GLY A 246 2.70 -7.39 4.95
N ALA A 247 3.44 -7.60 6.07
CA ALA A 247 3.37 -8.85 6.83
C ALA A 247 1.95 -9.13 7.34
N VAL A 248 1.31 -8.14 7.95
CA VAL A 248 -0.07 -8.31 8.45
C VAL A 248 -1.05 -8.48 7.29
N GLY A 249 -0.84 -7.79 6.16
CA GLY A 249 -1.64 -7.98 4.94
C GLY A 249 -1.59 -9.41 4.43
N ALA A 250 -0.40 -10.02 4.40
CA ALA A 250 -0.22 -11.41 4.01
C ALA A 250 -0.83 -12.39 5.03
N VAL A 251 -0.62 -12.13 6.34
CA VAL A 251 -1.17 -12.96 7.43
C VAL A 251 -2.71 -12.99 7.42
N VAL A 252 -3.36 -11.92 7.00
CA VAL A 252 -4.83 -11.87 6.89
C VAL A 252 -5.29 -12.30 5.50
N GLY A 253 -4.66 -11.80 4.44
CA GLY A 253 -5.11 -12.01 3.06
C GLY A 253 -4.99 -13.46 2.59
N VAL A 254 -3.90 -14.14 2.94
CA VAL A 254 -3.68 -15.54 2.52
C VAL A 254 -4.68 -16.51 3.17
N PRO A 255 -4.90 -16.50 4.49
CA PRO A 255 -5.94 -17.35 5.08
C PRO A 255 -7.34 -17.08 4.55
N VAL A 256 -7.70 -15.82 4.31
CA VAL A 256 -9.00 -15.48 3.71
C VAL A 256 -9.12 -16.06 2.31
N ALA A 257 -8.09 -15.94 1.47
CA ALA A 257 -8.08 -16.50 0.12
C ALA A 257 -8.20 -18.04 0.14
N VAL A 258 -7.46 -18.72 1.01
CA VAL A 258 -7.43 -20.19 1.07
C VAL A 258 -8.69 -20.73 1.75
N PHE A 259 -9.04 -20.24 2.95
CA PHE A 259 -10.09 -20.87 3.78
C PHE A 259 -11.49 -20.34 3.49
N LEU A 260 -11.64 -19.06 3.10
CA LEU A 260 -12.95 -18.46 2.83
C LEU A 260 -13.29 -18.42 1.34
N GLN A 261 -12.29 -18.28 0.45
CA GLN A 261 -12.52 -18.23 -0.98
C GLN A 261 -12.10 -19.51 -1.71
N GLY A 262 -11.69 -20.55 -0.99
CA GLY A 262 -11.37 -21.88 -1.55
C GLY A 262 -10.21 -21.88 -2.54
N GLU A 263 -9.29 -20.90 -2.49
CA GLU A 263 -8.10 -20.92 -3.34
C GLU A 263 -7.20 -22.09 -2.99
N ALA A 264 -6.83 -22.88 -4.00
CA ALA A 264 -5.82 -23.91 -3.81
C ALA A 264 -4.47 -23.24 -3.47
N PRO A 265 -3.82 -23.58 -2.32
CA PRO A 265 -2.55 -23.00 -1.96
C PRO A 265 -1.52 -23.36 -3.05
N PRO A 266 -0.85 -22.37 -3.66
CA PRO A 266 0.18 -22.66 -4.66
C PRO A 266 1.30 -23.50 -4.06
N GLY A 267 1.83 -24.46 -4.83
CA GLY A 267 2.97 -25.26 -4.41
C GLY A 267 4.12 -24.38 -3.92
N GLY A 268 4.67 -24.66 -2.75
CA GLY A 268 5.70 -23.84 -2.12
C GLY A 268 5.19 -22.60 -1.37
N LEU A 269 3.86 -22.44 -1.20
CA LEU A 269 3.26 -21.33 -0.45
C LEU A 269 3.92 -21.15 0.92
N TRP A 270 4.04 -22.21 1.69
CA TRP A 270 4.60 -22.16 3.05
C TRP A 270 6.06 -21.74 3.07
N LEU A 271 6.87 -22.21 2.10
CA LEU A 271 8.27 -21.82 1.99
C LEU A 271 8.39 -20.35 1.58
N GLY A 272 7.69 -19.95 0.52
CA GLY A 272 7.73 -18.56 0.03
C GLY A 272 7.16 -17.57 1.04
N ALA A 273 6.01 -17.88 1.63
CA ALA A 273 5.39 -17.05 2.67
C ALA A 273 6.26 -16.96 3.93
N GLY A 274 6.89 -18.09 4.34
CA GLY A 274 7.82 -18.13 5.46
C GLY A 274 9.04 -17.25 5.23
N LEU A 275 9.66 -17.32 4.05
CA LEU A 275 10.79 -16.47 3.68
C LEU A 275 10.41 -14.99 3.63
N ILE A 276 9.24 -14.65 3.09
CA ILE A 276 8.73 -13.27 3.08
C ILE A 276 8.49 -12.81 4.52
N ALA A 277 7.85 -13.62 5.37
CA ALA A 277 7.58 -13.28 6.77
C ALA A 277 8.86 -13.05 7.56
N ILE A 278 9.86 -13.93 7.40
CA ILE A 278 11.19 -13.78 8.00
C ILE A 278 11.84 -12.51 7.51
N GLY A 279 11.82 -12.25 6.20
CA GLY A 279 12.40 -11.05 5.60
C GLY A 279 11.78 -9.77 6.15
N VAL A 280 10.46 -9.70 6.21
CA VAL A 280 9.74 -8.56 6.79
C VAL A 280 10.05 -8.40 8.28
N ALA A 281 10.11 -9.50 9.04
CA ALA A 281 10.48 -9.46 10.45
C ALA A 281 11.90 -8.90 10.65
N LEU A 282 12.90 -9.38 9.90
CA LEU A 282 14.28 -8.91 10.00
C LEU A 282 14.41 -7.42 9.65
N VAL A 283 13.71 -6.94 8.62
CA VAL A 283 13.69 -5.50 8.28
C VAL A 283 13.02 -4.69 9.39
N SER A 284 12.01 -5.22 10.04
CA SER A 284 11.27 -4.54 11.11
C SER A 284 12.06 -4.46 12.42
N PHE A 285 12.75 -5.55 12.81
CA PHE A 285 13.50 -5.61 14.06
C PHE A 285 14.87 -4.92 13.99
N GLY A 286 15.49 -4.81 12.81
CA GLY A 286 16.81 -4.19 12.64
C GLY A 286 16.91 -2.71 13.07
N ARG A 287 15.84 -2.10 13.52
CA ARG A 287 15.77 -0.68 13.94
C ARG A 287 16.04 -0.41 15.40
N HIS A 288 15.93 -1.39 16.28
CA HIS A 288 16.14 -1.16 17.70
C HIS A 288 17.59 -0.87 18.10
N SER A 289 18.54 -0.92 17.14
CA SER A 289 19.97 -0.74 17.37
C SER A 289 20.55 0.61 16.91
N SER A 290 19.76 1.54 16.39
CA SER A 290 20.27 2.82 15.90
C SER A 290 19.86 3.97 16.83
N SER A 291 20.87 4.63 17.41
CA SER A 291 20.80 5.88 18.17
C SER A 291 20.01 6.97 17.43
N PRO A 292 19.39 7.91 18.13
CA PRO A 292 18.66 9.02 17.51
C PRO A 292 19.58 9.80 16.56
N PRO A 293 19.03 10.42 15.50
CA PRO A 293 19.83 11.24 14.59
C PRO A 293 20.54 12.35 15.36
N PRO A 294 21.79 12.70 14.99
CA PRO A 294 22.50 13.80 15.62
C PRO A 294 21.66 15.07 15.49
N GLN A 295 21.41 15.72 16.62
CA GLN A 295 20.76 17.03 16.65
C GLN A 295 21.62 18.01 15.83
N PRO A 296 21.01 18.89 15.04
CA PRO A 296 21.78 19.89 14.31
C PRO A 296 22.60 20.73 15.29
N PRO A 297 23.87 21.03 14.98
CA PRO A 297 24.71 21.88 15.83
C PRO A 297 24.05 23.26 15.92
N GLY A 298 23.58 23.65 17.10
CA GLY A 298 22.96 24.94 17.35
C GLY A 298 21.76 24.97 18.31
N SER A 299 21.27 23.82 18.79
CA SER A 299 20.18 23.79 19.79
C SER A 299 20.68 23.71 21.25
N SER A 300 21.83 24.32 21.57
CA SER A 300 22.16 24.61 22.98
C SER A 300 21.23 25.74 23.42
N LEU A 301 20.25 25.39 24.23
CA LEU A 301 19.43 26.36 24.99
C LEU A 301 20.38 27.37 25.63
N ALA A 302 20.31 28.63 25.23
CA ALA A 302 20.89 29.72 25.98
C ALA A 302 20.36 29.67 27.41
N PRO A 303 21.20 29.80 28.43
CA PRO A 303 20.72 29.87 29.81
C PRO A 303 19.78 31.07 29.98
N ALA A 304 18.69 30.84 30.67
CA ALA A 304 17.74 31.87 31.01
C ALA A 304 18.46 33.02 31.72
N PRO A 305 18.15 34.31 31.42
CA PRO A 305 18.72 35.41 32.17
C PRO A 305 18.21 35.38 33.59
N ASP A 306 19.15 35.39 34.55
CA ASP A 306 18.89 35.52 35.97
C ASP A 306 18.06 36.78 36.23
N SER A 307 16.90 36.56 36.84
CA SER A 307 16.09 37.64 37.43
C SER A 307 16.78 38.16 38.69
N ARG A 308 17.33 39.33 38.61
CA ARG A 308 17.55 40.20 39.81
C ARG A 308 16.59 41.37 39.76
#